data_3f89486f2f77bf004d16e548e0278423
#
_entry.id   3f89486f2f77bf004d16e548e0278423
#
_cell.length_a   1.000
_cell.length_b   1.000
_cell.length_c   1.000
_cell.angle_alpha   90.00
_cell.angle_beta   90.00
_cell.angle_gamma   90.00
#
_symmetry.space_group_name_H-M   'P 1'
#
loop_
_entity.id
_entity.type
_entity.pdbx_description
1 polymer ?
#
loop_
_entity_poly.entity_id
_entity_poly.type
_entity_poly.pdbx_seq_one_letter_code
_entity_poly.pdbx_strand_id
1 'polypeptide(L)'
;MKRFASRVLPKSLLVHRANKHAIMSFAESVGLVYFGHVSQRDDDDQLIRGLTLSTSHRDRHYCVGSLYNYDVALVERSDTIHYPGKQPRDHQWLIMQFDLHNAKDLPHIFLGLHTHSDIFYANLFAKFTTLQRAPLGTFGMYDRSFTDRYAIYTTPAESLTVERLFDTEMTKVLAQHFGTLTVEVSDGCLYLYSEHTRITKGLLEAMLQNGIWLAKHIDERAVVL
;
A
#
# COMPACT_ATOMS: atom_id res chain seq x y z
N MET A 1 -30.82 -6.27 -44.37
CA MET A 1 -29.76 -6.81 -43.51
C MET A 1 -29.15 -5.67 -42.68
N LYS A 2 -29.48 -5.58 -41.37
CA LYS A 2 -28.89 -4.55 -40.48
C LYS A 2 -27.56 -5.13 -39.97
N ARG A 3 -26.43 -4.49 -40.35
CA ARG A 3 -25.11 -4.80 -39.82
C ARG A 3 -25.07 -4.36 -38.34
N PHE A 4 -25.01 -5.32 -37.43
CA PHE A 4 -24.67 -5.07 -36.06
C PHE A 4 -23.21 -4.64 -36.01
N ALA A 5 -22.96 -3.34 -35.85
CA ALA A 5 -21.64 -2.84 -35.51
C ALA A 5 -21.33 -3.32 -34.11
N SER A 6 -20.45 -4.30 -33.95
CA SER A 6 -19.90 -4.68 -32.68
C SER A 6 -19.14 -3.47 -32.11
N ARG A 7 -19.74 -2.78 -31.12
CA ARG A 7 -19.06 -1.72 -30.37
C ARG A 7 -17.91 -2.37 -29.60
N VAL A 8 -16.70 -2.25 -30.13
CA VAL A 8 -15.48 -2.60 -29.39
C VAL A 8 -15.39 -1.64 -28.21
N LEU A 9 -15.59 -2.15 -27.00
CA LEU A 9 -15.45 -1.37 -25.79
C LEU A 9 -13.99 -0.89 -25.65
N PRO A 10 -13.73 0.36 -25.23
CA PRO A 10 -12.39 0.85 -24.96
C PRO A 10 -11.66 -0.09 -24.00
N LYS A 11 -10.36 -0.35 -24.23
CA LYS A 11 -9.54 -1.24 -23.40
C LYS A 11 -9.60 -0.88 -21.90
N SER A 12 -9.66 0.42 -21.58
CA SER A 12 -9.80 0.91 -20.22
C SER A 12 -11.08 0.42 -19.53
N LEU A 13 -12.22 0.41 -20.23
CA LEU A 13 -13.48 -0.08 -19.66
C LEU A 13 -13.46 -1.60 -19.39
N LEU A 14 -12.75 -2.37 -20.23
CA LEU A 14 -12.59 -3.80 -20.03
C LEU A 14 -11.72 -4.08 -18.80
N VAL A 15 -10.63 -3.33 -18.61
CA VAL A 15 -9.76 -3.44 -17.43
C VAL A 15 -10.55 -3.10 -16.16
N HIS A 16 -11.31 -2.00 -16.14
CA HIS A 16 -12.12 -1.65 -14.98
C HIS A 16 -13.16 -2.72 -14.61
N ARG A 17 -13.82 -3.31 -15.60
CA ARG A 17 -14.76 -4.42 -15.33
C ARG A 17 -14.05 -5.64 -14.77
N ALA A 18 -12.89 -5.99 -15.31
CA ALA A 18 -12.09 -7.12 -14.83
C ALA A 18 -11.60 -6.88 -13.40
N ASN A 19 -11.09 -5.69 -13.08
CA ASN A 19 -10.67 -5.31 -11.73
C ASN A 19 -11.84 -5.40 -10.75
N LYS A 20 -12.99 -4.80 -11.09
CA LYS A 20 -14.19 -4.90 -10.26
C LYS A 20 -14.57 -6.34 -9.96
N HIS A 21 -14.61 -7.20 -10.98
CA HIS A 21 -14.97 -8.60 -10.81
C HIS A 21 -13.95 -9.35 -9.93
N ALA A 22 -12.65 -9.11 -10.14
CA ALA A 22 -11.60 -9.73 -9.34
C ALA A 22 -11.71 -9.33 -7.85
N ILE A 23 -11.93 -8.04 -7.55
CA ILE A 23 -12.09 -7.54 -6.19
C ILE A 23 -13.36 -8.11 -5.54
N MET A 24 -14.51 -8.08 -6.24
CA MET A 24 -15.76 -8.59 -5.69
C MET A 24 -15.66 -10.09 -5.38
N SER A 25 -15.14 -10.88 -6.32
CA SER A 25 -14.98 -12.32 -6.15
C SER A 25 -13.99 -12.65 -5.02
N PHE A 26 -12.91 -11.87 -4.90
CA PHE A 26 -11.98 -12.02 -3.78
C PHE A 26 -12.65 -11.68 -2.45
N ALA A 27 -13.33 -10.53 -2.34
CA ALA A 27 -14.02 -10.09 -1.14
C ALA A 27 -15.02 -11.16 -0.66
N GLU A 28 -15.84 -11.68 -1.57
CA GLU A 28 -16.78 -12.76 -1.29
C GLU A 28 -16.06 -14.04 -0.79
N SER A 29 -14.95 -14.41 -1.43
CA SER A 29 -14.21 -15.63 -1.09
C SER A 29 -13.55 -15.61 0.29
N VAL A 30 -13.21 -14.41 0.81
CA VAL A 30 -12.56 -14.25 2.12
C VAL A 30 -13.49 -13.66 3.19
N GLY A 31 -14.73 -13.31 2.84
CA GLY A 31 -15.73 -12.80 3.79
C GLY A 31 -15.65 -11.28 4.04
N LEU A 32 -15.03 -10.51 3.13
CA LEU A 32 -15.09 -9.06 3.17
C LEU A 32 -16.41 -8.56 2.58
N VAL A 33 -16.95 -7.47 3.14
CA VAL A 33 -18.12 -6.78 2.62
C VAL A 33 -17.70 -5.78 1.55
N TYR A 34 -18.28 -5.87 0.35
CA TYR A 34 -18.00 -4.98 -0.75
C TYR A 34 -19.02 -3.83 -0.81
N PHE A 35 -18.56 -2.58 -0.67
CA PHE A 35 -19.40 -1.36 -0.71
C PHE A 35 -19.36 -0.65 -2.08
N GLY A 36 -18.43 -1.00 -2.95
CA GLY A 36 -18.32 -0.39 -4.26
C GLY A 36 -17.69 1.00 -4.24
N HIS A 37 -18.47 2.02 -4.52
CA HIS A 37 -18.04 3.42 -4.48
C HIS A 37 -18.50 4.05 -3.18
N VAL A 38 -17.56 4.60 -2.42
CA VAL A 38 -17.86 5.39 -1.23
C VAL A 38 -17.47 6.84 -1.53
N SER A 39 -18.40 7.75 -1.41
CA SER A 39 -18.16 9.17 -1.60
C SER A 39 -17.47 9.71 -0.34
N GLN A 40 -16.22 10.08 -0.47
CA GLN A 40 -15.50 10.81 0.57
C GLN A 40 -15.80 12.30 0.37
N ARG A 41 -16.44 12.92 1.33
CA ARG A 41 -16.83 14.34 1.22
C ARG A 41 -15.86 15.29 1.86
N ASP A 42 -15.13 14.85 2.89
CA ASP A 42 -14.20 15.67 3.66
C ASP A 42 -12.92 14.89 4.03
N ASP A 43 -11.83 15.60 4.27
CA ASP A 43 -10.53 15.01 4.66
C ASP A 43 -10.61 14.22 5.99
N ASP A 44 -11.58 14.50 6.83
CA ASP A 44 -11.78 13.84 8.12
C ASP A 44 -12.45 12.45 8.00
N ASP A 45 -13.13 12.17 6.89
CA ASP A 45 -13.85 10.91 6.63
C ASP A 45 -13.05 9.93 5.76
N GLN A 46 -11.72 9.99 5.79
CA GLN A 46 -10.90 9.07 5.00
C GLN A 46 -11.05 7.63 5.51
N LEU A 47 -11.66 6.79 4.68
CA LEU A 47 -11.89 5.37 4.97
C LEU A 47 -10.58 4.57 5.01
N ILE A 48 -9.62 4.93 4.16
CA ILE A 48 -8.25 4.42 4.18
C ILE A 48 -7.35 5.64 4.24
N ARG A 49 -6.67 5.80 5.37
CA ARG A 49 -5.78 6.93 5.58
C ARG A 49 -4.56 6.81 4.68
N GLY A 50 -3.57 6.11 4.95
CA GLY A 50 -2.38 5.88 4.13
C GLY A 50 -1.86 7.09 3.34
N LEU A 51 -0.75 6.95 2.69
CA LEU A 51 -0.13 8.05 1.96
C LEU A 51 -1.01 8.53 0.81
N THR A 52 -1.59 9.72 0.94
CA THR A 52 -2.41 10.36 -0.09
C THR A 52 -1.66 11.53 -0.68
N LEU A 53 -1.42 11.50 -1.98
CA LEU A 53 -0.61 12.51 -2.66
C LEU A 53 -1.39 13.74 -3.06
N SER A 54 -2.62 13.57 -3.45
CA SER A 54 -3.47 14.67 -3.87
C SER A 54 -4.68 14.85 -2.97
N THR A 55 -5.23 16.06 -2.96
CA THR A 55 -6.52 16.36 -2.34
C THR A 55 -7.69 15.85 -3.19
N SER A 56 -7.43 15.36 -4.40
CA SER A 56 -8.44 14.95 -5.38
C SER A 56 -8.38 13.46 -5.72
N HIS A 57 -7.89 12.62 -4.80
CA HIS A 57 -7.89 11.18 -5.00
C HIS A 57 -9.33 10.62 -5.13
N ARG A 58 -9.45 9.52 -5.85
CA ARG A 58 -10.72 8.81 -6.04
C ARG A 58 -10.56 7.36 -5.63
N ASP A 59 -11.34 6.96 -4.65
CA ASP A 59 -11.39 5.60 -4.16
C ASP A 59 -12.56 4.84 -4.78
N ARG A 60 -12.31 3.61 -5.19
CA ARG A 60 -13.29 2.69 -5.77
C ARG A 60 -13.13 1.30 -5.18
N HIS A 61 -14.19 0.52 -5.28
CA HIS A 61 -14.15 -0.89 -4.90
C HIS A 61 -13.76 -1.12 -3.44
N TYR A 62 -14.31 -0.27 -2.56
CA TYR A 62 -14.05 -0.38 -1.13
C TYR A 62 -14.63 -1.67 -0.57
N CYS A 63 -13.79 -2.44 0.14
CA CYS A 63 -14.16 -3.63 0.87
C CYS A 63 -13.63 -3.53 2.29
N VAL A 64 -14.38 -4.07 3.26
CA VAL A 64 -13.97 -4.07 4.66
C VAL A 64 -14.48 -5.31 5.38
N GLY A 65 -13.76 -5.74 6.40
CA GLY A 65 -14.14 -6.84 7.28
C GLY A 65 -13.00 -7.24 8.20
N SER A 66 -13.22 -8.22 9.06
CA SER A 66 -12.22 -8.72 9.98
C SER A 66 -11.72 -10.08 9.52
N LEU A 67 -10.41 -10.20 9.30
CA LEU A 67 -9.75 -11.42 8.83
C LEU A 67 -8.57 -11.75 9.74
N TYR A 68 -8.52 -12.97 10.27
CA TYR A 68 -7.43 -13.43 11.14
C TYR A 68 -7.16 -12.52 12.34
N ASN A 69 -8.21 -11.97 12.94
CA ASN A 69 -8.22 -10.98 14.03
C ASN A 69 -7.74 -9.58 13.66
N TYR A 70 -7.54 -9.26 12.39
CA TYR A 70 -7.25 -7.90 11.94
C TYR A 70 -8.45 -7.30 11.22
N ASP A 71 -8.76 -6.04 11.49
CA ASP A 71 -9.67 -5.30 10.66
C ASP A 71 -8.94 -4.93 9.38
N VAL A 72 -9.52 -5.32 8.25
CA VAL A 72 -8.92 -5.22 6.93
C VAL A 72 -9.79 -4.34 6.04
N ALA A 73 -9.17 -3.38 5.37
CA ALA A 73 -9.81 -2.60 4.34
C ALA A 73 -9.05 -2.71 3.02
N LEU A 74 -9.77 -2.70 1.90
CA LEU A 74 -9.22 -2.77 0.55
C LEU A 74 -9.86 -1.70 -0.31
N VAL A 75 -9.04 -1.00 -1.11
CA VAL A 75 -9.52 0.01 -2.05
C VAL A 75 -8.64 0.08 -3.31
N GLU A 76 -9.25 0.39 -4.46
CA GLU A 76 -8.55 0.86 -5.65
C GLU A 76 -8.56 2.39 -5.64
N ARG A 77 -7.40 3.03 -5.48
CA ARG A 77 -7.21 4.48 -5.43
C ARG A 77 -6.59 4.99 -6.71
N SER A 78 -7.19 6.02 -7.30
CA SER A 78 -6.58 6.81 -8.37
C SER A 78 -6.11 8.13 -7.78
N ASP A 79 -4.86 8.47 -7.98
CA ASP A 79 -4.24 9.70 -7.50
C ASP A 79 -3.43 10.36 -8.60
N THR A 80 -3.28 11.69 -8.53
CA THR A 80 -2.54 12.48 -9.52
C THR A 80 -1.31 13.08 -8.88
N ILE A 81 -0.13 12.65 -9.32
CA ILE A 81 1.15 13.17 -8.84
C ILE A 81 1.60 14.33 -9.72
N HIS A 82 1.87 15.47 -9.07
CA HIS A 82 2.41 16.65 -9.71
C HIS A 82 3.94 16.65 -9.62
N TYR A 83 4.59 16.70 -10.78
CA TYR A 83 6.04 16.80 -10.87
C TYR A 83 6.45 18.21 -11.28
N PRO A 84 7.43 18.84 -10.60
CA PRO A 84 7.91 20.16 -10.99
C PRO A 84 8.35 20.19 -12.46
N GLY A 85 7.78 21.12 -13.25
CA GLY A 85 8.13 21.28 -14.66
C GLY A 85 7.68 20.15 -15.60
N LYS A 86 6.82 19.23 -15.16
CA LYS A 86 6.27 18.15 -15.97
C LYS A 86 4.75 18.13 -15.89
N GLN A 87 4.12 17.44 -16.85
CA GLN A 87 2.69 17.15 -16.78
C GLN A 87 2.39 16.25 -15.59
N PRO A 88 1.27 16.49 -14.88
CA PRO A 88 0.79 15.58 -13.84
C PRO A 88 0.62 14.16 -14.39
N ARG A 89 0.86 13.17 -13.54
CA ARG A 89 0.67 11.76 -13.90
C ARG A 89 -0.31 11.11 -12.95
N ASP A 90 -1.25 10.38 -13.53
CA ASP A 90 -2.18 9.57 -12.77
C ASP A 90 -1.50 8.25 -12.36
N HIS A 91 -1.60 7.95 -11.09
CA HIS A 91 -1.18 6.70 -10.50
C HIS A 91 -2.40 5.94 -9.99
N GLN A 92 -2.38 4.63 -10.16
CA GLN A 92 -3.43 3.74 -9.67
C GLN A 92 -2.81 2.79 -8.66
N TRP A 93 -3.37 2.81 -7.47
CA TRP A 93 -2.96 1.99 -6.35
C TRP A 93 -4.05 1.00 -5.99
N LEU A 94 -3.67 -0.23 -5.77
CA LEU A 94 -4.45 -1.14 -4.94
C LEU A 94 -3.87 -1.07 -3.54
N ILE A 95 -4.69 -0.71 -2.57
CA ILE A 95 -4.29 -0.51 -1.18
C ILE A 95 -5.01 -1.51 -0.31
N MET A 96 -4.27 -2.25 0.51
CA MET A 96 -4.82 -3.10 1.56
C MET A 96 -4.29 -2.64 2.90
N GLN A 97 -5.20 -2.26 3.80
CA GLN A 97 -4.92 -1.78 5.14
C GLN A 97 -5.23 -2.88 6.16
N PHE A 98 -4.44 -2.93 7.22
CA PHE A 98 -4.64 -3.79 8.39
C PHE A 98 -4.50 -2.92 9.63
N ASP A 99 -5.50 -2.92 10.52
CA ASP A 99 -5.43 -2.21 11.79
C ASP A 99 -4.59 -3.04 12.77
N LEU A 100 -3.46 -2.46 13.20
CA LEU A 100 -2.52 -3.12 14.10
C LEU A 100 -2.97 -2.99 15.57
N HIS A 101 -2.68 -4.01 16.37
CA HIS A 101 -3.13 -4.05 17.77
C HIS A 101 -2.21 -3.28 18.72
N ASN A 102 -0.90 -3.31 18.47
CA ASN A 102 0.12 -2.81 19.39
C ASN A 102 0.98 -1.68 18.82
N ALA A 103 0.62 -1.12 17.66
CA ALA A 103 1.48 -0.22 16.89
C ALA A 103 1.18 1.27 17.07
N LYS A 104 0.46 1.68 18.12
CA LYS A 104 0.05 3.09 18.32
C LYS A 104 1.23 4.05 18.46
N ASP A 105 2.33 3.57 19.04
CA ASP A 105 3.54 4.36 19.29
C ASP A 105 4.65 4.13 18.25
N LEU A 106 4.38 3.35 17.19
CA LEU A 106 5.34 3.15 16.13
C LEU A 106 5.50 4.41 15.29
N PRO A 107 6.74 4.72 14.86
CA PRO A 107 6.98 5.83 13.97
C PRO A 107 6.34 5.60 12.60
N HIS A 108 6.13 6.69 11.86
CA HIS A 108 5.77 6.57 10.44
C HIS A 108 6.94 5.97 9.66
N ILE A 109 6.70 4.83 9.02
CA ILE A 109 7.69 4.06 8.27
C ILE A 109 7.14 3.81 6.87
N PHE A 110 7.99 4.00 5.86
CA PHE A 110 7.65 3.70 4.49
C PHE A 110 8.77 2.91 3.81
N LEU A 111 8.45 1.72 3.30
CA LEU A 111 9.35 0.90 2.51
C LEU A 111 9.07 1.13 1.03
N GLY A 112 9.90 1.95 0.41
CA GLY A 112 9.79 2.30 -1.00
C GLY A 112 10.65 1.41 -1.89
N LEU A 113 10.15 1.08 -3.08
CA LEU A 113 10.88 0.28 -4.07
C LEU A 113 11.90 1.14 -4.82
N HIS A 114 13.09 0.61 -5.07
CA HIS A 114 14.11 1.26 -5.90
C HIS A 114 13.73 1.40 -7.38
N THR A 115 12.60 0.83 -7.80
CA THR A 115 12.05 1.05 -9.14
C THR A 115 11.56 2.48 -9.37
N HIS A 116 11.29 3.23 -8.30
CA HIS A 116 10.95 4.65 -8.35
C HIS A 116 12.15 5.52 -8.02
N SER A 117 12.18 6.72 -8.63
CA SER A 117 13.25 7.69 -8.39
C SER A 117 13.07 8.44 -7.06
N ASP A 118 14.17 9.02 -6.56
CA ASP A 118 14.12 9.91 -5.38
C ASP A 118 13.16 11.10 -5.58
N ILE A 119 13.03 11.61 -6.82
CA ILE A 119 12.08 12.67 -7.16
C ILE A 119 10.63 12.18 -6.99
N PHE A 120 10.34 10.93 -7.32
CA PHE A 120 9.03 10.34 -7.07
C PHE A 120 8.71 10.37 -5.57
N TYR A 121 9.62 9.88 -4.73
CA TYR A 121 9.42 9.85 -3.28
C TYR A 121 9.36 11.24 -2.65
N ALA A 122 10.18 12.19 -3.11
CA ALA A 122 10.10 13.57 -2.65
C ALA A 122 8.73 14.20 -2.92
N ASN A 123 8.10 13.87 -4.05
CA ASN A 123 6.73 14.33 -4.32
C ASN A 123 5.68 13.53 -3.54
N LEU A 124 5.90 12.22 -3.36
CA LEU A 124 5.06 11.35 -2.54
C LEU A 124 4.97 11.87 -1.11
N PHE A 125 6.09 12.29 -0.55
CA PHE A 125 6.19 12.78 0.83
C PHE A 125 6.02 14.30 0.97
N ALA A 126 5.52 15.00 -0.05
CA ALA A 126 5.40 16.46 0.00
C ALA A 126 4.57 16.96 1.20
N LYS A 127 3.61 16.17 1.69
CA LYS A 127 2.83 16.44 2.91
C LYS A 127 3.52 15.94 4.19
N PHE A 128 4.50 15.06 4.09
CA PHE A 128 5.21 14.42 5.20
C PHE A 128 6.70 14.78 5.15
N THR A 129 7.00 16.06 5.31
CA THR A 129 8.36 16.61 5.16
C THR A 129 9.38 16.03 6.15
N THR A 130 8.91 15.35 7.19
CA THR A 130 9.76 14.66 8.17
C THR A 130 10.24 13.29 7.69
N LEU A 131 9.58 12.69 6.68
CA LEU A 131 10.02 11.41 6.11
C LEU A 131 11.26 11.60 5.25
N GLN A 132 12.34 11.01 5.68
CA GLN A 132 13.62 11.02 4.99
C GLN A 132 14.14 9.60 4.82
N ARG A 133 14.96 9.39 3.80
CA ARG A 133 15.61 8.10 3.60
C ARG A 133 16.52 7.80 4.79
N ALA A 134 16.21 6.72 5.51
CA ALA A 134 17.03 6.27 6.62
C ALA A 134 18.36 5.69 6.10
N PRO A 135 19.50 5.99 6.74
CA PRO A 135 20.73 5.29 6.47
C PRO A 135 20.58 3.84 6.95
N LEU A 136 20.56 2.89 6.03
CA LEU A 136 20.44 1.47 6.35
C LEU A 136 21.79 0.90 6.80
N GLY A 137 21.75 0.03 7.81
CA GLY A 137 22.91 -0.74 8.23
C GLY A 137 23.86 -0.02 9.18
N THR A 138 23.40 1.02 9.86
CA THR A 138 24.19 1.67 10.92
C THR A 138 24.30 0.76 12.14
N PHE A 139 23.23 0.03 12.48
CA PHE A 139 23.12 -0.82 13.66
C PHE A 139 22.71 -2.27 13.34
N GLY A 140 22.15 -2.52 12.19
CA GLY A 140 21.70 -3.85 11.73
C GLY A 140 22.30 -4.25 10.40
N MET A 141 22.56 -5.56 10.24
CA MET A 141 22.95 -6.11 8.93
C MET A 141 21.70 -6.57 8.20
N TYR A 142 21.19 -5.74 7.31
CA TYR A 142 20.12 -6.15 6.41
C TYR A 142 20.67 -7.04 5.29
N ASP A 143 19.84 -8.01 4.88
CA ASP A 143 20.16 -8.83 3.72
C ASP A 143 20.29 -7.95 2.46
N ARG A 144 21.27 -8.26 1.61
CA ARG A 144 21.53 -7.50 0.39
C ARG A 144 20.33 -7.51 -0.54
N SER A 145 19.58 -8.61 -0.61
CA SER A 145 18.37 -8.69 -1.44
C SER A 145 17.30 -7.69 -1.01
N PHE A 146 17.24 -7.35 0.28
CA PHE A 146 16.36 -6.30 0.79
C PHE A 146 16.87 -4.91 0.41
N THR A 147 18.12 -4.60 0.68
CA THR A 147 18.70 -3.28 0.38
C THR A 147 18.81 -2.98 -1.11
N ASP A 148 18.93 -4.01 -1.95
CA ASP A 148 18.89 -3.86 -3.41
C ASP A 148 17.47 -3.57 -3.94
N ARG A 149 16.42 -3.87 -3.15
CA ARG A 149 15.00 -3.71 -3.53
C ARG A 149 14.32 -2.52 -2.89
N TYR A 150 14.58 -2.29 -1.59
CA TYR A 150 13.86 -1.32 -0.77
C TYR A 150 14.77 -0.21 -0.24
N ALA A 151 14.21 1.00 -0.19
CA ALA A 151 14.67 2.08 0.67
C ALA A 151 13.68 2.25 1.82
N ILE A 152 14.18 2.50 3.03
CA ILE A 152 13.36 2.84 4.18
C ILE A 152 13.32 4.36 4.33
N TYR A 153 12.12 4.89 4.54
CA TYR A 153 11.87 6.28 4.85
C TYR A 153 11.20 6.39 6.21
N THR A 154 11.72 7.25 7.06
CA THR A 154 11.19 7.54 8.40
C THR A 154 11.70 8.89 8.87
N THR A 155 11.24 9.34 10.04
CA THR A 155 11.84 10.49 10.71
C THR A 155 13.25 10.11 11.20
N PRO A 156 14.30 10.92 10.98
CA PRO A 156 15.67 10.56 11.34
C PRO A 156 15.89 10.15 12.79
N ALA A 157 15.16 10.75 13.72
CA ALA A 157 15.22 10.40 15.14
C ALA A 157 14.73 8.96 15.44
N GLU A 158 13.91 8.38 14.55
CA GLU A 158 13.28 7.08 14.74
C GLU A 158 14.03 5.93 14.06
N SER A 159 15.17 6.22 13.42
CA SER A 159 15.91 5.21 12.64
C SER A 159 16.28 3.97 13.47
N LEU A 160 16.61 4.14 14.74
CA LEU A 160 16.93 3.01 15.63
C LEU A 160 15.70 2.14 15.94
N THR A 161 14.55 2.75 16.18
CA THR A 161 13.27 2.05 16.40
C THR A 161 12.94 1.22 15.17
N VAL A 162 13.13 1.79 13.99
CA VAL A 162 12.88 1.10 12.70
C VAL A 162 13.83 -0.09 12.51
N GLU A 163 15.13 0.06 12.84
CA GLU A 163 16.10 -1.05 12.72
C GLU A 163 15.81 -2.19 13.71
N ARG A 164 15.23 -1.88 14.88
CA ARG A 164 14.77 -2.90 15.84
C ARG A 164 13.50 -3.60 15.37
N LEU A 165 12.60 -2.85 14.73
CA LEU A 165 11.34 -3.41 14.21
C LEU A 165 11.58 -4.34 13.02
N PHE A 166 12.40 -3.90 12.05
CA PHE A 166 12.71 -4.63 10.83
C PHE A 166 14.08 -5.30 10.95
N ASP A 167 14.11 -6.47 11.58
CA ASP A 167 15.35 -7.24 11.70
C ASP A 167 15.73 -7.98 10.40
N THR A 168 16.85 -8.69 10.46
CA THR A 168 17.39 -9.46 9.32
C THR A 168 16.41 -10.51 8.80
N GLU A 169 15.68 -11.20 9.67
CA GLU A 169 14.73 -12.25 9.27
C GLU A 169 13.52 -11.63 8.57
N MET A 170 12.93 -10.59 9.14
CA MET A 170 11.79 -9.89 8.55
C MET A 170 12.15 -9.28 7.20
N THR A 171 13.31 -8.61 7.10
CA THR A 171 13.75 -7.98 5.84
C THR A 171 14.06 -8.99 4.75
N LYS A 172 14.55 -10.18 5.11
CA LYS A 172 14.74 -11.29 4.17
C LYS A 172 13.40 -11.79 3.60
N VAL A 173 12.39 -11.96 4.45
CA VAL A 173 11.05 -12.36 4.01
C VAL A 173 10.42 -11.28 3.12
N LEU A 174 10.54 -10.00 3.49
CA LEU A 174 10.08 -8.88 2.66
C LEU A 174 10.71 -8.93 1.27
N ALA A 175 12.03 -9.12 1.18
CA ALA A 175 12.72 -9.22 -0.09
C ALA A 175 12.28 -10.41 -0.95
N GLN A 176 11.99 -11.55 -0.33
CA GLN A 176 11.66 -12.79 -1.04
C GLN A 176 10.20 -12.89 -1.46
N HIS A 177 9.26 -12.40 -0.64
CA HIS A 177 7.84 -12.70 -0.79
C HIS A 177 6.97 -11.50 -1.17
N PHE A 178 7.40 -10.26 -0.88
CA PHE A 178 6.57 -9.08 -1.14
C PHE A 178 6.59 -8.59 -2.59
N GLY A 179 7.51 -9.10 -3.42
CA GLY A 179 7.53 -8.78 -4.85
C GLY A 179 7.67 -7.28 -5.12
N THR A 180 6.63 -6.68 -5.68
CA THR A 180 6.54 -5.25 -6.01
C THR A 180 5.63 -4.48 -5.06
N LEU A 181 5.35 -5.03 -3.88
CA LEU A 181 4.54 -4.33 -2.88
C LEU A 181 5.38 -3.28 -2.16
N THR A 182 4.81 -2.10 -2.00
CA THR A 182 5.30 -1.05 -1.12
C THR A 182 4.58 -1.18 0.23
N VAL A 183 5.27 -0.87 1.32
CA VAL A 183 4.74 -1.02 2.67
C VAL A 183 4.79 0.32 3.39
N GLU A 184 3.74 0.62 4.13
CA GLU A 184 3.69 1.78 5.04
C GLU A 184 3.15 1.35 6.39
N VAL A 185 3.74 1.85 7.46
CA VAL A 185 3.21 1.77 8.82
C VAL A 185 3.00 3.19 9.32
N SER A 186 1.76 3.54 9.62
CA SER A 186 1.39 4.86 10.11
C SER A 186 0.09 4.80 10.88
N ASP A 187 -0.02 5.61 11.94
CA ASP A 187 -1.23 5.78 12.74
C ASP A 187 -1.88 4.46 13.22
N GLY A 188 -1.05 3.51 13.63
CA GLY A 188 -1.51 2.21 14.09
C GLY A 188 -2.01 1.28 12.99
N CYS A 189 -1.75 1.58 11.74
CA CYS A 189 -2.15 0.78 10.59
C CYS A 189 -0.93 0.33 9.76
N LEU A 190 -1.05 -0.85 9.18
CA LEU A 190 -0.18 -1.35 8.12
C LEU A 190 -0.89 -1.21 6.78
N TYR A 191 -0.21 -0.62 5.81
CA TYR A 191 -0.70 -0.49 4.44
C TYR A 191 0.22 -1.23 3.48
N LEU A 192 -0.36 -2.03 2.60
CA LEU A 192 0.32 -2.60 1.44
C LEU A 192 -0.19 -1.93 0.17
N TYR A 193 0.73 -1.45 -0.65
CA TYR A 193 0.42 -0.81 -1.92
C TYR A 193 0.93 -1.65 -3.08
N SER A 194 0.10 -1.77 -4.10
CA SER A 194 0.48 -2.33 -5.38
C SER A 194 0.11 -1.36 -6.50
N GLU A 195 1.08 -0.98 -7.32
CA GLU A 195 0.87 -0.13 -8.49
C GLU A 195 0.62 -1.02 -9.72
N HIS A 196 -0.63 -1.44 -9.91
CA HIS A 196 -1.01 -2.31 -11.01
C HIS A 196 -2.24 -1.81 -11.73
N THR A 197 -2.16 -1.78 -13.06
CA THR A 197 -3.31 -1.48 -13.93
C THR A 197 -4.31 -2.63 -13.99
N ARG A 198 -3.86 -3.87 -13.72
CA ARG A 198 -4.70 -5.07 -13.72
C ARG A 198 -4.61 -5.80 -12.39
N ILE A 199 -5.75 -5.85 -11.70
CA ILE A 199 -5.91 -6.55 -10.44
C ILE A 199 -6.25 -8.02 -10.74
N THR A 200 -5.53 -8.94 -10.12
CA THR A 200 -5.75 -10.37 -10.23
C THR A 200 -6.04 -10.98 -8.86
N LYS A 201 -6.72 -12.13 -8.84
CA LYS A 201 -6.96 -12.87 -7.60
C LYS A 201 -5.66 -13.22 -6.88
N GLY A 202 -4.64 -13.67 -7.61
CA GLY A 202 -3.33 -14.01 -7.02
C GLY A 202 -2.63 -12.81 -6.38
N LEU A 203 -2.76 -11.58 -6.95
CA LEU A 203 -2.25 -10.37 -6.32
C LEU A 203 -2.98 -10.08 -5.00
N LEU A 204 -4.31 -10.16 -4.98
CA LEU A 204 -5.13 -9.92 -3.79
C LEU A 204 -4.83 -10.93 -2.68
N GLU A 205 -4.70 -12.20 -3.04
CA GLU A 205 -4.31 -13.28 -2.11
C GLU A 205 -2.90 -13.07 -1.55
N ALA A 206 -1.94 -12.68 -2.40
CA ALA A 206 -0.58 -12.38 -1.96
C ALA A 206 -0.54 -11.16 -1.02
N MET A 207 -1.28 -10.10 -1.33
CA MET A 207 -1.39 -8.93 -0.45
C MET A 207 -1.98 -9.31 0.91
N LEU A 208 -3.04 -10.11 0.93
CA LEU A 208 -3.66 -10.55 2.18
C LEU A 208 -2.71 -11.41 3.01
N GLN A 209 -2.10 -12.44 2.41
CA GLN A 209 -1.19 -13.35 3.12
C GLN A 209 0.04 -12.62 3.67
N ASN A 210 0.68 -11.80 2.83
CA ASN A 210 1.84 -11.02 3.22
C ASN A 210 1.49 -9.97 4.27
N GLY A 211 0.31 -9.33 4.14
CA GLY A 211 -0.16 -8.32 5.08
C GLY A 211 -0.44 -8.91 6.47
N ILE A 212 -1.16 -10.03 6.54
CA ILE A 212 -1.42 -10.72 7.82
C ILE A 212 -0.11 -11.17 8.48
N TRP A 213 0.80 -11.75 7.67
CA TRP A 213 2.12 -12.15 8.18
C TRP A 213 2.87 -10.96 8.77
N LEU A 214 2.94 -9.84 8.03
CA LEU A 214 3.69 -8.65 8.46
C LEU A 214 3.02 -7.96 9.65
N ALA A 215 1.68 -7.81 9.65
CA ALA A 215 0.92 -7.24 10.76
C ALA A 215 1.21 -7.97 12.07
N LYS A 216 1.15 -9.32 12.02
CA LYS A 216 1.46 -10.15 13.19
C LYS A 216 2.88 -9.91 13.71
N HIS A 217 3.88 -9.90 12.83
CA HIS A 217 5.27 -9.70 13.24
C HIS A 217 5.54 -8.29 13.77
N ILE A 218 4.88 -7.27 13.21
CA ILE A 218 4.95 -5.90 13.71
C ILE A 218 4.34 -5.83 15.12
N ASP A 219 3.14 -6.38 15.31
CA ASP A 219 2.48 -6.37 16.64
C ASP A 219 3.29 -7.11 17.70
N GLU A 220 3.86 -8.27 17.37
CA GLU A 220 4.72 -9.03 18.28
C GLU A 220 5.97 -8.25 18.72
N ARG A 221 6.55 -7.46 17.80
CA ARG A 221 7.75 -6.67 18.07
C ARG A 221 7.45 -5.35 18.76
N ALA A 222 6.34 -4.70 18.42
CA ALA A 222 5.93 -3.45 19.04
C ALA A 222 5.72 -3.57 20.56
N VAL A 223 5.42 -4.76 21.06
CA VAL A 223 5.30 -5.02 22.52
C VAL A 223 6.67 -4.95 23.23
N VAL A 224 7.77 -5.15 22.50
CA VAL A 224 9.13 -5.28 23.07
C VAL A 224 9.98 -4.01 22.85
N LEU A 225 9.50 -3.09 22.00
CA LEU A 225 10.16 -1.82 21.69
C LEU A 225 9.87 -0.75 22.74
#